data_ab3050a66c954b2fe90eab48e2cc18a0
#
_entry.id   ab3050a66c954b2fe90eab48e2cc18a0
#
_cell.length_a   1.000
_cell.length_b   1.000
_cell.length_c   1.000
_cell.angle_alpha   90.00
_cell.angle_beta   90.00
_cell.angle_gamma   90.00
#
_symmetry.space_group_name_H-M   'P 1'
#
loop_
_entity.id
_entity.type
_entity.pdbx_description
1 polymer ?
#
loop_
_entity_poly.entity_id
_entity_poly.type
_entity_poly.pdbx_seq_one_letter_code
_entity_poly.pdbx_strand_id
1 'polypeptide(L)'
;MPTSSLHQISDVVELIVAADPQSILDVGVGFGTYGVLAREYLELLDGRAIYGDWRRRIDGIEIFPDYLTGLHETVYDQVIVGDAAEILPGLGEQSYDLVLLIDVIEHFDRPTGDEILRQSLRVGRNLIVSTPLGFFTQEGYDNPYEQHRSFWSRRDLKSTGHPSFFLPETHALVGFIGRDSARVRARVLRLDRRLKRSMAVLVRPLRTVKRVLSRTPKNEGPP
;
A
#
# COMPACT_ATOMS: atom_id res chain seq x y z
N MET A 1 8.96 -4.02 -14.86
CA MET A 1 9.42 -2.96 -13.93
C MET A 1 8.52 -2.95 -12.71
N PRO A 2 9.05 -2.97 -11.49
CA PRO A 2 8.28 -3.00 -10.26
C PRO A 2 7.59 -1.65 -10.02
N THR A 3 6.41 -1.47 -10.61
CA THR A 3 5.64 -0.22 -10.48
C THR A 3 4.18 -0.52 -10.22
N SER A 4 3.63 0.12 -9.20
CA SER A 4 2.20 0.09 -8.89
C SER A 4 1.46 1.25 -9.55
N SER A 5 0.15 1.10 -9.83
CA SER A 5 -0.67 2.21 -10.33
C SER A 5 -0.80 3.33 -9.28
N LEU A 6 -1.01 4.57 -9.72
CA LEU A 6 -1.16 5.73 -8.83
C LEU A 6 -2.26 5.52 -7.78
N HIS A 7 -3.39 4.95 -8.16
CA HIS A 7 -4.49 4.69 -7.22
C HIS A 7 -4.13 3.61 -6.20
N GLN A 8 -3.46 2.55 -6.62
CA GLN A 8 -2.96 1.50 -5.73
C GLN A 8 -1.94 2.04 -4.73
N ILE A 9 -1.01 2.91 -5.18
CA ILE A 9 -0.05 3.56 -4.28
C ILE A 9 -0.79 4.34 -3.19
N SER A 10 -1.80 5.14 -3.55
CA SER A 10 -2.60 5.88 -2.58
C SER A 10 -3.30 4.96 -1.58
N ASP A 11 -3.90 3.88 -2.06
CA ASP A 11 -4.61 2.89 -1.24
C ASP A 11 -3.67 2.21 -0.23
N VAL A 12 -2.49 1.78 -0.68
CA VAL A 12 -1.48 1.15 0.19
C VAL A 12 -0.96 2.13 1.23
N VAL A 13 -0.63 3.37 0.84
CA VAL A 13 -0.16 4.41 1.77
C VAL A 13 -1.23 4.74 2.82
N GLU A 14 -2.50 4.85 2.43
CA GLU A 14 -3.60 5.07 3.37
C GLU A 14 -3.69 3.94 4.41
N LEU A 15 -3.52 2.68 3.99
CA LEU A 15 -3.49 1.52 4.88
C LEU A 15 -2.27 1.55 5.82
N ILE A 16 -1.07 1.89 5.33
CA ILE A 16 0.15 2.03 6.13
C ILE A 16 -0.07 3.09 7.22
N VAL A 17 -0.54 4.27 6.86
CA VAL A 17 -0.82 5.38 7.79
C VAL A 17 -1.92 5.00 8.79
N ALA A 18 -2.98 4.33 8.34
CA ALA A 18 -4.05 3.88 9.22
C ALA A 18 -3.60 2.75 10.18
N ALA A 19 -2.68 1.90 9.78
CA ALA A 19 -2.08 0.86 10.61
C ALA A 19 -1.15 1.43 11.67
N ASP A 20 -0.37 2.45 11.33
CA ASP A 20 0.59 3.15 12.20
C ASP A 20 1.62 2.19 12.85
N PRO A 21 2.33 1.36 12.05
CA PRO A 21 3.25 0.34 12.54
C PRO A 21 4.55 0.96 13.08
N GLN A 22 5.17 0.31 14.08
CA GLN A 22 6.51 0.67 14.55
C GLN A 22 7.60 -0.13 13.81
N SER A 23 7.22 -1.26 13.21
CA SER A 23 8.12 -2.10 12.41
C SER A 23 7.42 -2.60 11.15
N ILE A 24 8.12 -2.48 10.01
CA ILE A 24 7.63 -2.89 8.68
C ILE A 24 8.65 -3.85 8.07
N LEU A 25 8.17 -4.92 7.45
CA LEU A 25 8.93 -5.74 6.52
C LEU A 25 8.34 -5.56 5.12
N ASP A 26 9.12 -5.00 4.21
CA ASP A 26 8.76 -4.80 2.81
C ASP A 26 9.31 -5.95 1.97
N VAL A 27 8.44 -6.83 1.49
CA VAL A 27 8.83 -8.01 0.70
C VAL A 27 8.71 -7.68 -0.77
N GLY A 28 9.84 -7.75 -1.49
CA GLY A 28 9.97 -7.28 -2.87
C GLY A 28 10.09 -5.76 -2.92
N VAL A 29 11.17 -5.20 -2.32
CA VAL A 29 11.33 -3.74 -2.20
C VAL A 29 11.39 -3.01 -3.55
N GLY A 30 11.80 -3.71 -4.63
CA GLY A 30 11.96 -3.12 -5.95
C GLY A 30 12.84 -1.86 -5.91
N PHE A 31 12.32 -0.72 -6.39
CA PHE A 31 13.01 0.57 -6.31
C PHE A 31 12.84 1.31 -4.98
N GLY A 32 12.30 0.68 -3.94
CA GLY A 32 12.16 1.25 -2.60
C GLY A 32 10.93 2.16 -2.42
N THR A 33 9.96 2.10 -3.32
CA THR A 33 8.78 2.99 -3.34
C THR A 33 8.05 3.02 -1.99
N TYR A 34 7.71 1.87 -1.44
CA TYR A 34 6.91 1.79 -0.21
C TYR A 34 7.73 2.09 1.04
N GLY A 35 9.03 1.79 1.04
CA GLY A 35 9.94 2.23 2.08
C GLY A 35 10.03 3.76 2.17
N VAL A 36 10.22 4.46 1.03
CA VAL A 36 10.22 5.93 0.94
C VAL A 36 8.91 6.51 1.45
N LEU A 37 7.77 6.00 0.94
CA LEU A 37 6.45 6.50 1.32
C LEU A 37 6.14 6.24 2.80
N ALA A 38 6.57 5.10 3.35
CA ALA A 38 6.42 4.82 4.77
C ALA A 38 7.23 5.83 5.63
N ARG A 39 8.49 6.14 5.26
CA ARG A 39 9.28 7.19 5.94
C ARG A 39 8.60 8.55 5.86
N GLU A 40 8.15 8.94 4.66
CA GLU A 40 7.49 10.22 4.42
C GLU A 40 6.25 10.39 5.30
N TYR A 41 5.33 9.43 5.26
CA TYR A 41 4.02 9.58 5.88
C TYR A 41 3.96 9.17 7.36
N LEU A 42 4.88 8.34 7.83
CA LEU A 42 4.91 7.91 9.22
C LEU A 42 5.92 8.67 10.08
N GLU A 43 6.95 9.28 9.47
CA GLU A 43 8.05 9.87 10.22
C GLU A 43 8.27 11.36 9.93
N LEU A 44 8.24 11.79 8.66
CA LEU A 44 8.49 13.19 8.33
C LEU A 44 7.30 14.10 8.61
N LEU A 45 6.07 13.62 8.39
CA LEU A 45 4.85 14.41 8.68
C LEU A 45 4.56 14.60 10.16
N ASP A 46 5.29 13.95 11.07
CA ASP A 46 5.16 14.17 12.51
C ASP A 46 5.95 15.40 13.02
N GLY A 47 6.53 16.19 12.10
CA GLY A 47 7.23 17.43 12.40
C GLY A 47 8.73 17.28 12.66
N ARG A 48 9.33 16.13 12.33
CA ARG A 48 10.78 15.97 12.44
C ARG A 48 11.51 16.76 11.37
N ALA A 49 12.56 17.45 11.79
CA ALA A 49 13.36 18.30 10.91
C ALA A 49 14.62 17.61 10.35
N ILE A 50 14.99 16.43 10.87
CA ILE A 50 16.24 15.76 10.51
C ILE A 50 15.93 14.50 9.70
N TYR A 51 16.30 14.51 8.43
CA TYR A 51 16.23 13.39 7.54
C TYR A 51 17.26 12.33 7.96
N GLY A 52 16.83 11.06 8.09
CA GLY A 52 17.70 9.96 8.53
C GLY A 52 17.69 9.69 10.04
N ASP A 53 17.02 10.52 10.86
CA ASP A 53 16.77 10.22 12.27
C ASP A 53 15.50 9.37 12.43
N TRP A 54 15.58 8.13 11.90
CA TRP A 54 14.45 7.21 11.86
C TRP A 54 14.20 6.58 13.23
N ARG A 55 12.93 6.45 13.61
CA ARG A 55 12.49 5.79 14.86
C ARG A 55 11.81 4.46 14.62
N ARG A 56 11.21 4.31 13.42
CA ARG A 56 10.53 3.07 13.03
C ARG A 56 11.53 2.19 12.32
N ARG A 57 11.42 0.90 12.55
CA ARG A 57 12.21 -0.09 11.83
C ARG A 57 11.51 -0.41 10.50
N ILE A 58 12.23 -0.26 9.39
CA ILE A 58 11.78 -0.69 8.06
C ILE A 58 12.86 -1.54 7.44
N ASP A 59 12.61 -2.84 7.36
CA ASP A 59 13.49 -3.79 6.67
C ASP A 59 12.87 -4.21 5.34
N GLY A 60 13.71 -4.69 4.42
CA GLY A 60 13.31 -5.16 3.12
C GLY A 60 13.83 -6.55 2.79
N ILE A 61 13.17 -7.22 1.83
CA ILE A 61 13.64 -8.41 1.14
C ILE A 61 13.61 -8.12 -0.36
N GLU A 62 14.70 -8.41 -1.07
CA GLU A 62 14.77 -8.25 -2.54
C GLU A 62 15.55 -9.41 -3.16
N ILE A 63 14.94 -10.07 -4.16
CA ILE A 63 15.60 -11.17 -4.85
C ILE A 63 16.53 -10.70 -5.97
N PHE A 64 16.26 -9.50 -6.54
CA PHE A 64 17.01 -8.98 -7.69
C PHE A 64 17.91 -7.80 -7.25
N PRO A 65 19.20 -8.04 -6.97
CA PRO A 65 20.09 -7.04 -6.37
C PRO A 65 20.31 -5.81 -7.27
N ASP A 66 20.10 -5.92 -8.60
CA ASP A 66 20.29 -4.80 -9.52
C ASP A 66 19.25 -3.67 -9.34
N TYR A 67 18.17 -3.91 -8.59
CA TYR A 67 17.24 -2.85 -8.18
C TYR A 67 17.75 -2.02 -7.01
N LEU A 68 18.73 -2.54 -6.26
CA LEU A 68 19.22 -1.88 -5.07
C LEU A 68 20.19 -0.73 -5.41
N THR A 69 19.99 0.40 -4.78
CA THR A 69 20.78 1.62 -4.96
C THR A 69 21.07 2.25 -3.60
N GLY A 70 21.87 3.32 -3.54
CA GLY A 70 22.11 4.08 -2.31
C GLY A 70 20.84 4.66 -1.66
N LEU A 71 19.72 4.72 -2.37
CA LEU A 71 18.42 5.08 -1.78
C LEU A 71 18.00 4.06 -0.72
N HIS A 72 18.18 2.77 -0.99
CA HIS A 72 17.80 1.70 -0.07
C HIS A 72 18.59 1.77 1.25
N GLU A 73 19.89 2.09 1.18
CA GLU A 73 20.73 2.28 2.37
C GLU A 73 20.27 3.45 3.25
N THR A 74 19.59 4.44 2.66
CA THR A 74 19.07 5.61 3.39
C THR A 74 17.68 5.34 3.96
N VAL A 75 16.88 4.54 3.29
CA VAL A 75 15.45 4.35 3.59
C VAL A 75 15.20 3.16 4.51
N TYR A 76 15.87 2.03 4.24
CA TYR A 76 15.71 0.80 5.02
C TYR A 76 16.77 0.69 6.10
N ASP A 77 16.41 0.10 7.24
CA ASP A 77 17.37 -0.27 8.27
C ASP A 77 18.23 -1.46 7.80
N GLN A 78 17.64 -2.37 7.03
CA GLN A 78 18.31 -3.49 6.39
C GLN A 78 17.52 -3.94 5.14
N VAL A 79 18.23 -4.30 4.06
CA VAL A 79 17.66 -5.06 2.94
C VAL A 79 18.38 -6.40 2.86
N ILE A 80 17.62 -7.49 3.00
CA ILE A 80 18.11 -8.87 2.87
C ILE A 80 17.97 -9.27 1.40
N VAL A 81 19.11 -9.53 0.73
CA VAL A 81 19.10 -9.97 -0.67
C VAL A 81 18.87 -11.48 -0.72
N GLY A 82 17.80 -11.90 -1.39
CA GLY A 82 17.47 -13.31 -1.60
C GLY A 82 15.99 -13.58 -1.79
N ASP A 83 15.66 -14.87 -1.96
CA ASP A 83 14.28 -15.31 -2.18
C ASP A 83 13.46 -15.22 -0.88
N ALA A 84 12.32 -14.55 -0.94
CA ALA A 84 11.40 -14.45 0.18
C ALA A 84 10.91 -15.82 0.70
N ALA A 85 10.80 -16.83 -0.19
CA ALA A 85 10.43 -18.18 0.19
C ALA A 85 11.46 -18.85 1.10
N GLU A 86 12.75 -18.48 0.97
CA GLU A 86 13.85 -19.00 1.79
C GLU A 86 14.06 -18.15 3.05
N ILE A 87 13.88 -16.83 2.96
CA ILE A 87 14.16 -15.88 4.04
C ILE A 87 13.04 -15.87 5.10
N LEU A 88 11.78 -15.78 4.69
CA LEU A 88 10.65 -15.65 5.62
C LEU A 88 10.58 -16.77 6.67
N PRO A 89 10.84 -18.06 6.36
CA PRO A 89 10.81 -19.12 7.38
C PRO A 89 11.80 -18.93 8.51
N GLY A 90 12.94 -18.27 8.25
CA GLY A 90 13.99 -17.98 9.24
C GLY A 90 13.70 -16.80 10.16
N LEU A 91 12.72 -15.95 9.83
CA LEU A 91 12.36 -14.81 10.66
C LEU A 91 11.47 -15.20 11.83
N GLY A 92 11.58 -14.45 12.94
CA GLY A 92 10.80 -14.69 14.15
C GLY A 92 9.29 -14.48 13.94
N GLU A 93 8.48 -15.22 14.69
CA GLU A 93 7.02 -15.02 14.71
C GLU A 93 6.68 -13.63 15.28
N GLN A 94 5.75 -12.90 14.61
CA GLN A 94 5.31 -11.56 14.97
C GLN A 94 6.46 -10.57 15.25
N SER A 95 7.57 -10.71 14.51
CA SER A 95 8.74 -9.84 14.61
C SER A 95 8.53 -8.46 13.94
N TYR A 96 7.44 -8.29 13.20
CA TYR A 96 7.02 -7.03 12.60
C TYR A 96 5.55 -6.72 12.87
N ASP A 97 5.22 -5.44 13.03
CA ASP A 97 3.83 -4.98 13.16
C ASP A 97 3.08 -5.10 11.84
N LEU A 98 3.80 -4.91 10.73
CA LEU A 98 3.25 -4.91 9.37
C LEU A 98 4.22 -5.55 8.39
N VAL A 99 3.70 -6.45 7.56
CA VAL A 99 4.38 -6.94 6.35
C VAL A 99 3.70 -6.31 5.14
N LEU A 100 4.48 -5.87 4.16
CA LEU A 100 4.02 -5.45 2.85
C LEU A 100 4.35 -6.56 1.85
N LEU A 101 3.36 -6.95 1.05
CA LEU A 101 3.48 -7.92 -0.03
C LEU A 101 2.74 -7.32 -1.25
N ILE A 102 3.39 -6.32 -1.87
CA ILE A 102 2.76 -5.44 -2.85
C ILE A 102 3.24 -5.80 -4.25
N ASP A 103 2.34 -6.36 -5.07
CA ASP A 103 2.63 -6.83 -6.43
C ASP A 103 3.81 -7.83 -6.46
N VAL A 104 3.79 -8.81 -5.57
CA VAL A 104 4.84 -9.80 -5.38
C VAL A 104 4.30 -11.23 -5.46
N ILE A 105 3.14 -11.49 -4.85
CA ILE A 105 2.63 -12.86 -4.68
C ILE A 105 2.31 -13.56 -6.01
N GLU A 106 1.95 -12.79 -7.04
CA GLU A 106 1.68 -13.28 -8.40
C GLU A 106 2.91 -13.81 -9.13
N HIS A 107 4.12 -13.42 -8.68
CA HIS A 107 5.37 -13.89 -9.28
C HIS A 107 5.77 -15.29 -8.84
N PHE A 108 5.12 -15.85 -7.84
CA PHE A 108 5.31 -17.22 -7.38
C PHE A 108 4.27 -18.16 -7.99
N ASP A 109 4.63 -19.44 -8.14
CA ASP A 109 3.61 -20.46 -8.37
C ASP A 109 2.67 -20.55 -7.16
N ARG A 110 1.51 -21.18 -7.37
CA ARG A 110 0.47 -21.18 -6.35
C ARG A 110 0.89 -21.81 -5.02
N PRO A 111 1.55 -22.98 -4.96
CA PRO A 111 2.02 -23.59 -3.72
C PRO A 111 3.02 -22.71 -2.96
N THR A 112 3.98 -22.11 -3.66
CA THR A 112 4.97 -21.22 -3.07
C THR A 112 4.32 -19.92 -2.58
N GLY A 113 3.41 -19.34 -3.36
CA GLY A 113 2.66 -18.15 -2.96
C GLY A 113 1.77 -18.38 -1.72
N ASP A 114 1.11 -19.53 -1.61
CA ASP A 114 0.34 -19.90 -0.41
C ASP A 114 1.26 -19.98 0.83
N GLU A 115 2.47 -20.52 0.68
CA GLU A 115 3.46 -20.57 1.76
C GLU A 115 3.98 -19.17 2.13
N ILE A 116 4.31 -18.32 1.14
CA ILE A 116 4.72 -16.93 1.38
C ILE A 116 3.63 -16.15 2.12
N LEU A 117 2.36 -16.31 1.73
CA LEU A 117 1.24 -15.68 2.40
C LEU A 117 1.13 -16.14 3.86
N ARG A 118 1.28 -17.44 4.09
CA ARG A 118 1.27 -18.03 5.44
C ARG A 118 2.43 -17.52 6.30
N GLN A 119 3.65 -17.48 5.74
CA GLN A 119 4.84 -17.00 6.44
C GLN A 119 4.75 -15.48 6.71
N SER A 120 4.27 -14.69 5.77
CA SER A 120 4.06 -13.25 5.96
C SER A 120 3.10 -12.98 7.14
N LEU A 121 2.03 -13.77 7.27
CA LEU A 121 1.08 -13.68 8.40
C LEU A 121 1.62 -14.26 9.71
N ARG A 122 2.63 -15.13 9.67
CA ARG A 122 3.36 -15.60 10.86
C ARG A 122 4.35 -14.55 11.36
N VAL A 123 5.12 -13.98 10.43
CA VAL A 123 6.18 -13.01 10.73
C VAL A 123 5.58 -11.65 11.11
N GLY A 124 4.51 -11.24 10.44
CA GLY A 124 3.81 -9.99 10.69
C GLY A 124 2.55 -10.14 11.52
N ARG A 125 2.31 -9.18 12.42
CA ARG A 125 1.02 -9.03 13.10
C ARG A 125 -0.11 -8.72 12.12
N ASN A 126 0.21 -7.97 11.07
CA ASN A 126 -0.68 -7.57 9.99
C ASN A 126 0.05 -7.67 8.65
N LEU A 127 -0.71 -7.82 7.58
CA LEU A 127 -0.26 -7.88 6.20
C LEU A 127 -1.07 -6.92 5.34
N ILE A 128 -0.40 -6.10 4.54
CA ILE A 128 -1.00 -5.47 3.37
C ILE A 128 -0.53 -6.27 2.16
N VAL A 129 -1.48 -6.74 1.37
CA VAL A 129 -1.22 -7.48 0.14
C VAL A 129 -1.92 -6.82 -1.03
N SER A 130 -1.21 -6.68 -2.14
CA SER A 130 -1.82 -6.32 -3.42
C SER A 130 -1.39 -7.26 -4.52
N THR A 131 -2.25 -7.36 -5.54
CA THR A 131 -2.02 -8.18 -6.73
C THR A 131 -2.94 -7.69 -7.86
N PRO A 132 -2.61 -7.88 -9.14
CA PRO A 132 -3.47 -7.50 -10.26
C PRO A 132 -4.86 -8.15 -10.20
N LEU A 133 -5.88 -7.45 -10.74
CA LEU A 133 -7.27 -7.95 -10.81
C LEU A 133 -7.48 -9.07 -11.82
N GLY A 134 -6.53 -9.32 -12.71
CA GLY A 134 -6.59 -10.35 -13.73
C GLY A 134 -5.23 -10.97 -13.99
N PHE A 135 -5.24 -12.21 -14.51
CA PHE A 135 -4.01 -12.83 -14.97
C PHE A 135 -3.65 -12.29 -16.36
N PHE A 136 -2.45 -11.75 -16.47
CA PHE A 136 -1.83 -11.40 -17.74
C PHE A 136 -0.38 -11.85 -17.71
N THR A 137 0.09 -12.41 -18.82
CA THR A 137 1.50 -12.76 -18.98
C THR A 137 2.29 -11.47 -19.12
N GLN A 138 3.24 -11.28 -18.23
CA GLN A 138 4.21 -10.19 -18.32
C GLN A 138 5.42 -10.74 -19.07
N GLU A 139 5.59 -10.30 -20.33
CA GLU A 139 6.73 -10.73 -21.17
C GLU A 139 7.77 -9.61 -21.24
N GLY A 140 9.04 -10.01 -21.31
CA GLY A 140 10.09 -9.19 -21.92
C GLY A 140 10.82 -8.21 -21.01
N TYR A 141 11.03 -8.53 -19.74
CA TYR A 141 11.97 -7.78 -18.90
C TYR A 141 13.25 -8.60 -18.65
N ASP A 142 14.38 -7.90 -18.50
CA ASP A 142 15.68 -8.52 -18.19
C ASP A 142 15.70 -9.19 -16.80
N ASN A 143 14.64 -9.00 -16.00
CA ASN A 143 14.46 -9.64 -14.70
C ASN A 143 13.53 -10.86 -14.79
N PRO A 144 14.05 -12.09 -14.61
CA PRO A 144 13.26 -13.32 -14.70
C PRO A 144 12.24 -13.48 -13.54
N TYR A 145 12.39 -12.71 -12.47
CA TYR A 145 11.51 -12.77 -11.30
C TYR A 145 10.24 -11.93 -11.47
N GLU A 146 10.14 -11.08 -12.50
CA GLU A 146 8.93 -10.28 -12.78
C GLU A 146 7.84 -11.03 -13.56
N GLN A 147 8.04 -12.28 -13.90
CA GLN A 147 7.03 -13.06 -14.61
C GLN A 147 5.85 -13.41 -13.70
N HIS A 148 4.62 -13.12 -14.13
CA HIS A 148 3.43 -13.60 -13.43
C HIS A 148 3.26 -15.11 -13.62
N ARG A 149 3.17 -15.84 -12.50
CA ARG A 149 3.05 -17.31 -12.46
C ARG A 149 1.74 -17.77 -11.84
N SER A 150 1.04 -16.90 -11.10
CA SER A 150 -0.23 -17.22 -10.47
C SER A 150 -1.20 -16.05 -10.48
N PHE A 151 -2.47 -16.37 -10.24
CA PHE A 151 -3.55 -15.40 -10.06
C PHE A 151 -4.15 -15.56 -8.66
N TRP A 152 -4.48 -14.43 -8.03
CA TRP A 152 -5.01 -14.37 -6.68
C TRP A 152 -6.33 -13.61 -6.65
N SER A 153 -7.35 -14.26 -6.10
CA SER A 153 -8.65 -13.65 -5.88
C SER A 153 -8.84 -13.22 -4.43
N ARG A 154 -9.82 -12.35 -4.18
CA ARG A 154 -10.26 -12.01 -2.82
C ARG A 154 -10.62 -13.25 -2.00
N ARG A 155 -11.18 -14.29 -2.63
CA ARG A 155 -11.52 -15.55 -1.95
C ARG A 155 -10.27 -16.28 -1.46
N ASP A 156 -9.23 -16.29 -2.27
CA ASP A 156 -7.95 -16.93 -1.91
C ASP A 156 -7.32 -16.24 -0.70
N LEU A 157 -7.24 -14.90 -0.73
CA LEU A 157 -6.67 -14.12 0.37
C LEU A 157 -7.52 -14.22 1.66
N LYS A 158 -8.84 -14.38 1.56
CA LYS A 158 -9.72 -14.66 2.71
C LYS A 158 -9.56 -16.06 3.28
N SER A 159 -9.12 -17.02 2.49
CA SER A 159 -8.97 -18.42 2.92
C SER A 159 -7.87 -18.61 3.98
N THR A 160 -7.05 -17.60 4.24
CA THR A 160 -6.08 -17.55 5.34
C THR A 160 -6.72 -17.68 6.72
N GLY A 161 -8.03 -17.46 6.85
CA GLY A 161 -8.76 -17.51 8.12
C GLY A 161 -8.53 -16.32 9.06
N HIS A 162 -7.65 -15.38 8.69
CA HIS A 162 -7.41 -14.16 9.46
C HIS A 162 -8.49 -13.09 9.23
N PRO A 163 -8.79 -12.24 10.22
CA PRO A 163 -9.62 -11.06 10.02
C PRO A 163 -9.07 -10.22 8.86
N SER A 164 -9.94 -9.81 7.94
CA SER A 164 -9.49 -9.07 6.75
C SER A 164 -10.54 -8.11 6.23
N PHE A 165 -10.10 -7.08 5.52
CA PHE A 165 -10.94 -6.27 4.65
C PHE A 165 -10.18 -5.90 3.38
N PHE A 166 -10.92 -5.52 2.35
CA PHE A 166 -10.38 -5.17 1.04
C PHE A 166 -10.91 -3.80 0.64
N LEU A 167 -10.06 -3.01 0.00
CA LEU A 167 -10.45 -1.75 -0.61
C LEU A 167 -11.27 -1.99 -1.89
N PRO A 168 -12.00 -0.97 -2.41
CA PRO A 168 -12.69 -1.09 -3.67
C PRO A 168 -11.72 -1.43 -4.82
N GLU A 169 -12.04 -2.46 -5.61
CA GLU A 169 -11.21 -2.93 -6.72
C GLU A 169 -11.31 -1.96 -7.90
N THR A 170 -10.31 -1.10 -8.09
CA THR A 170 -10.25 -0.18 -9.23
C THR A 170 -9.16 -0.57 -10.23
N HIS A 171 -7.96 -0.90 -9.76
CA HIS A 171 -6.81 -1.25 -10.60
C HIS A 171 -6.07 -2.48 -10.10
N ALA A 172 -6.14 -2.77 -8.82
CA ALA A 172 -5.56 -3.92 -8.16
C ALA A 172 -6.48 -4.42 -7.05
N LEU A 173 -6.31 -5.67 -6.65
CA LEU A 173 -6.88 -6.19 -5.42
C LEU A 173 -5.97 -5.79 -4.27
N VAL A 174 -6.43 -4.89 -3.40
CA VAL A 174 -5.69 -4.44 -2.22
C VAL A 174 -6.40 -4.90 -0.96
N GLY A 175 -5.70 -5.66 -0.12
CA GLY A 175 -6.23 -6.23 1.12
C GLY A 175 -5.39 -5.91 2.35
N PHE A 176 -6.07 -5.72 3.48
CA PHE A 176 -5.47 -5.69 4.80
C PHE A 176 -5.92 -6.93 5.57
N ILE A 177 -4.97 -7.74 6.03
CA ILE A 177 -5.21 -9.02 6.71
C ILE A 177 -4.46 -9.00 8.04
N GLY A 178 -5.12 -9.38 9.13
CA GLY A 178 -4.45 -9.50 10.43
C GLY A 178 -5.29 -9.00 11.60
N ARG A 179 -4.68 -8.99 12.78
CA ARG A 179 -5.34 -8.72 14.07
C ARG A 179 -6.00 -7.36 14.16
N ASP A 180 -5.41 -6.35 13.52
CA ASP A 180 -5.87 -4.96 13.59
C ASP A 180 -6.87 -4.58 12.50
N SER A 181 -7.35 -5.52 11.69
CA SER A 181 -8.23 -5.25 10.53
C SER A 181 -9.44 -4.37 10.87
N ALA A 182 -10.13 -4.64 11.98
CA ALA A 182 -11.29 -3.84 12.37
C ALA A 182 -10.90 -2.39 12.75
N ARG A 183 -9.79 -2.23 13.49
CA ARG A 183 -9.25 -0.91 13.88
C ARG A 183 -8.80 -0.09 12.68
N VAL A 184 -8.02 -0.72 11.78
CA VAL A 184 -7.48 -0.05 10.59
C VAL A 184 -8.62 0.34 9.65
N ARG A 185 -9.57 -0.56 9.38
CA ARG A 185 -10.77 -0.25 8.58
C ARG A 185 -11.55 0.95 9.13
N ALA A 186 -11.73 1.03 10.46
CA ALA A 186 -12.42 2.16 11.07
C ALA A 186 -11.66 3.48 10.89
N ARG A 187 -10.31 3.46 10.91
CA ARG A 187 -9.47 4.65 10.64
C ARG A 187 -9.59 5.11 9.18
N VAL A 188 -9.46 4.22 8.21
CA VAL A 188 -9.64 4.49 6.77
C VAL A 188 -11.00 5.13 6.52
N LEU A 189 -12.09 4.56 7.02
CA LEU A 189 -13.43 5.13 6.86
C LEU A 189 -13.61 6.50 7.52
N ARG A 190 -12.84 6.84 8.57
CA ARG A 190 -12.84 8.17 9.18
C ARG A 190 -12.08 9.21 8.34
N LEU A 191 -10.95 8.82 7.74
CA LEU A 191 -10.16 9.67 6.84
C LEU A 191 -11.00 10.05 5.61
N ASP A 192 -11.62 9.09 4.95
CA ASP A 192 -12.50 9.31 3.80
C ASP A 192 -13.68 10.25 4.14
N ARG A 193 -14.31 10.10 5.31
CA ARG A 193 -15.37 11.02 5.76
C ARG A 193 -14.88 12.45 6.01
N ARG A 194 -13.66 12.62 6.53
CA ARG A 194 -13.06 13.96 6.75
C ARG A 194 -12.78 14.64 5.42
N LEU A 195 -12.18 13.95 4.46
CA LEU A 195 -11.92 14.46 3.11
C LEU A 195 -13.22 14.87 2.41
N LYS A 196 -14.26 14.03 2.44
CA LYS A 196 -15.57 14.36 1.86
C LYS A 196 -16.23 15.60 2.51
N ARG A 197 -16.08 15.79 3.83
CA ARG A 197 -16.58 16.97 4.53
C ARG A 197 -15.80 18.23 4.14
N SER A 198 -14.47 18.18 4.05
CA SER A 198 -13.63 19.31 3.64
C SER A 198 -13.94 19.74 2.21
N MET A 199 -14.12 18.80 1.28
CA MET A 199 -14.51 19.09 -0.10
C MET A 199 -15.93 19.65 -0.18
N ALA A 200 -16.87 19.18 0.62
CA ALA A 200 -18.24 19.71 0.65
C ALA A 200 -18.29 21.19 1.14
N VAL A 201 -17.39 21.57 2.04
CA VAL A 201 -17.25 22.98 2.50
C VAL A 201 -16.67 23.85 1.40
N LEU A 202 -15.68 23.38 0.64
CA LEU A 202 -15.06 24.12 -0.46
C LEU A 202 -16.00 24.31 -1.67
N VAL A 203 -16.91 23.38 -1.94
CA VAL A 203 -17.86 23.46 -3.08
C VAL A 203 -19.11 24.30 -2.77
N ARG A 204 -19.47 24.50 -1.50
CA ARG A 204 -20.65 25.31 -1.10
C ARG A 204 -20.60 26.78 -1.59
N PRO A 205 -19.48 27.52 -1.47
CA PRO A 205 -19.45 28.93 -1.94
C PRO A 205 -19.64 29.06 -3.46
N LEU A 206 -19.16 28.13 -4.27
CA LEU A 206 -19.28 28.17 -5.73
C LEU A 206 -20.75 28.03 -6.22
N ARG A 207 -21.60 27.29 -5.52
CA ARG A 207 -23.03 27.18 -5.84
C ARG A 207 -23.80 28.45 -5.46
N THR A 208 -23.41 29.15 -4.41
CA THR A 208 -24.02 30.40 -3.98
C THR A 208 -23.70 31.55 -4.95
N VAL A 209 -22.47 31.61 -5.46
CA VAL A 209 -22.07 32.63 -6.45
C VAL A 209 -22.81 32.44 -7.78
N LYS A 210 -23.00 31.22 -8.26
CA LYS A 210 -23.80 30.97 -9.47
C LYS A 210 -25.26 31.43 -9.34
N ARG A 211 -25.84 31.35 -8.14
CA ARG A 211 -27.24 31.73 -7.90
C ARG A 211 -27.44 33.27 -7.81
N VAL A 212 -26.39 34.00 -7.45
CA VAL A 212 -26.42 35.48 -7.42
C VAL A 212 -26.24 36.05 -8.83
N LEU A 213 -25.40 35.45 -9.64
CA LEU A 213 -25.17 35.94 -11.02
C LEU A 213 -26.30 35.62 -12.01
N SER A 214 -27.24 34.73 -11.66
CA SER A 214 -28.41 34.42 -12.51
C SER A 214 -29.63 35.35 -12.23
N ARG A 215 -29.52 36.32 -11.34
CA ARG A 215 -30.56 37.31 -11.04
C ARG A 215 -30.21 38.70 -11.58
N THR A 216 -29.95 38.84 -12.87
CA THR A 216 -29.98 40.15 -13.55
C THR A 216 -31.43 40.49 -13.87
N PRO A 217 -31.95 41.66 -13.50
CA PRO A 217 -33.30 42.06 -13.89
C PRO A 217 -33.38 42.32 -15.39
N LYS A 218 -34.44 41.84 -16.01
CA LYS A 218 -34.79 42.19 -17.38
C LYS A 218 -35.04 43.71 -17.41
N ASN A 219 -34.23 44.41 -18.18
CA ASN A 219 -34.47 45.80 -18.53
C ASN A 219 -35.76 45.86 -19.39
N GLU A 220 -36.83 46.38 -18.83
CA GLU A 220 -37.98 46.84 -19.62
C GLU A 220 -37.58 48.19 -20.21
N GLY A 221 -37.56 48.26 -21.57
CA GLY A 221 -37.34 49.51 -22.31
C GLY A 221 -38.53 50.45 -22.18
N PRO A 222 -38.30 51.79 -22.35
CA PRO A 222 -39.33 52.82 -22.19
C PRO A 222 -40.32 52.83 -23.37
N PRO A 223 -41.52 53.48 -23.17
CA PRO A 223 -42.65 53.51 -24.09
C PRO A 223 -42.40 54.25 -25.40
#